data_5fb94d47453037cca77fb9d8cc3c747d
#
_entry.id   5fb94d47453037cca77fb9d8cc3c747d
#
_cell.length_a   1.000
_cell.length_b   1.000
_cell.length_c   1.000
_cell.angle_alpha   90.00
_cell.angle_beta   90.00
_cell.angle_gamma   90.00
#
_symmetry.space_group_name_H-M   'P 1'
#
loop_
_entity.id
_entity.type
_entity.pdbx_description
1 polymer ?
#
loop_
_entity_poly.entity_id
_entity_poly.type
_entity_poly.pdbx_seq_one_letter_code
_entity_poly.pdbx_strand_id
1 'polypeptide(L)'
;MLHDCFFSAPLTSVNLLNNDIGEAAADIVRAAEQHGKIQTLCGITPDQKEADFSNDWLKAADAVLLAYDIKVNAPLKRLQLNEAALPIHELKTATSVDLSSKSLQNTDAIIIASLMSMVNAPLTTLNLYWNEIGVEGAKAIAAALPR
;
A
#
# COMPACT_ATOMS: atom_id res chain seq x y z
N MET A 1 23.07 -22.88 7.42
CA MET A 1 22.71 -23.81 6.35
C MET A 1 23.44 -23.47 5.06
N LEU A 2 24.02 -24.46 4.45
CA LEU A 2 24.73 -24.26 3.19
C LEU A 2 23.81 -23.78 2.07
N HIS A 3 22.56 -24.19 2.10
CA HIS A 3 21.62 -23.83 1.05
C HIS A 3 21.38 -22.33 0.95
N ASP A 4 21.53 -21.59 2.06
CA ASP A 4 21.27 -20.16 2.05
C ASP A 4 22.22 -19.43 1.11
N CYS A 5 23.46 -19.88 1.00
CA CYS A 5 24.44 -19.27 0.12
C CYS A 5 24.20 -19.60 -1.35
N PHE A 6 23.64 -20.78 -1.61
CA PHE A 6 23.53 -21.31 -2.97
C PHE A 6 22.13 -21.22 -3.55
N PHE A 7 21.12 -21.08 -2.70
CA PHE A 7 19.74 -21.13 -3.12
C PHE A 7 19.00 -19.82 -2.91
N SER A 8 19.73 -18.81 -2.47
CA SER A 8 19.17 -17.45 -2.36
C SER A 8 18.87 -16.95 -3.77
N ALA A 9 17.61 -16.95 -4.16
CA ALA A 9 17.22 -16.49 -5.47
C ALA A 9 17.50 -15.00 -5.61
N PRO A 10 18.00 -14.53 -6.77
CA PRO A 10 18.19 -13.10 -7.01
C PRO A 10 16.89 -12.41 -7.38
N LEU A 11 15.80 -12.88 -6.82
CA LEU A 11 14.46 -12.36 -7.12
C LEU A 11 14.29 -10.98 -6.48
N THR A 12 13.89 -10.01 -7.27
CA THR A 12 13.62 -8.65 -6.80
C THR A 12 12.22 -8.18 -7.12
N SER A 13 11.53 -8.86 -8.03
CA SER A 13 10.20 -8.45 -8.48
C SER A 13 9.27 -9.64 -8.54
N VAL A 14 8.14 -9.53 -7.86
CA VAL A 14 7.07 -10.52 -7.89
C VAL A 14 5.78 -9.77 -8.10
N ASN A 15 4.83 -10.38 -8.79
CA ASN A 15 3.49 -9.82 -8.87
C ASN A 15 2.51 -10.86 -8.34
N LEU A 16 1.97 -10.60 -7.16
CA LEU A 16 1.04 -11.49 -6.47
C LEU A 16 -0.40 -10.97 -6.47
N LEU A 17 -0.68 -9.91 -7.20
CA LEU A 17 -2.02 -9.34 -7.24
C LEU A 17 -3.04 -10.33 -7.81
N ASN A 18 -4.27 -10.19 -7.34
CA ASN A 18 -5.42 -10.98 -7.79
C ASN A 18 -5.28 -12.49 -7.55
N ASN A 19 -4.66 -12.83 -6.43
CA ASN A 19 -4.68 -14.18 -5.90
C ASN A 19 -5.52 -14.21 -4.61
N ASP A 20 -5.96 -15.37 -4.22
CA ASP A 20 -6.77 -15.55 -3.03
C ASP A 20 -5.87 -15.81 -1.82
N ILE A 21 -5.02 -14.86 -1.48
CA ILE A 21 -4.03 -15.03 -0.42
C ILE A 21 -4.52 -14.64 0.98
N GLY A 22 -5.58 -13.84 1.05
CA GLY A 22 -6.20 -13.49 2.31
C GLY A 22 -5.23 -13.00 3.38
N GLU A 23 -5.27 -13.63 4.55
CA GLU A 23 -4.45 -13.24 5.69
C GLU A 23 -2.95 -13.46 5.45
N ALA A 24 -2.58 -14.29 4.49
CA ALA A 24 -1.17 -14.54 4.19
C ALA A 24 -0.47 -13.30 3.62
N ALA A 25 -1.20 -12.29 3.17
CA ALA A 25 -0.60 -11.06 2.65
C ALA A 25 0.35 -10.41 3.66
N ALA A 26 -0.04 -10.37 4.94
CA ALA A 26 0.81 -9.80 5.98
C ALA A 26 2.09 -10.61 6.16
N ASP A 27 2.02 -11.92 6.06
CA ASP A 27 3.19 -12.79 6.16
C ASP A 27 4.13 -12.57 4.98
N ILE A 28 3.57 -12.41 3.79
CA ILE A 28 4.35 -12.15 2.57
C ILE A 28 5.10 -10.82 2.71
N VAL A 29 4.43 -9.78 3.17
CA VAL A 29 5.05 -8.47 3.38
C VAL A 29 6.19 -8.58 4.40
N ARG A 30 5.95 -9.27 5.50
CA ARG A 30 6.97 -9.47 6.53
C ARG A 30 8.19 -10.20 5.97
N ALA A 31 7.96 -11.24 5.18
CA ALA A 31 9.05 -11.98 4.54
C ALA A 31 9.82 -11.10 3.56
N ALA A 32 9.13 -10.28 2.78
CA ALA A 32 9.78 -9.36 1.84
C ALA A 32 10.64 -8.33 2.57
N GLU A 33 10.15 -7.81 3.69
CA GLU A 33 10.91 -6.86 4.51
C GLU A 33 12.17 -7.50 5.07
N GLN A 34 12.07 -8.75 5.54
CA GLN A 34 13.21 -9.49 6.08
C GLN A 34 14.24 -9.83 5.00
N HIS A 35 13.77 -10.17 3.81
CA HIS A 35 14.64 -10.47 2.68
C HIS A 35 15.45 -9.24 2.25
N GLY A 36 14.83 -8.08 2.25
CA GLY A 36 15.49 -6.80 2.00
C GLY A 36 15.83 -6.49 0.55
N LYS A 37 15.56 -7.41 -0.38
CA LYS A 37 15.88 -7.22 -1.81
C LYS A 37 14.65 -7.16 -2.71
N ILE A 38 13.48 -7.46 -2.18
CA ILE A 38 12.26 -7.41 -2.97
C ILE A 38 11.87 -5.94 -3.18
N GLN A 39 11.81 -5.53 -4.44
CA GLN A 39 11.46 -4.17 -4.82
C GLN A 39 9.96 -3.98 -5.03
N THR A 40 9.27 -5.04 -5.43
CA THR A 40 7.82 -4.98 -5.64
C THR A 40 7.18 -6.34 -5.41
N LEU A 41 5.99 -6.32 -4.83
CA LEU A 41 5.11 -7.47 -4.71
C LEU A 41 3.92 -7.37 -5.69
N CYS A 42 3.85 -6.29 -6.44
CA CYS A 42 2.69 -5.95 -7.27
C CYS A 42 3.07 -5.61 -8.72
N GLY A 43 4.33 -5.80 -9.09
CA GLY A 43 4.78 -5.53 -10.45
C GLY A 43 5.06 -4.07 -10.77
N ILE A 44 5.08 -3.19 -9.76
CA ILE A 44 5.42 -1.79 -9.95
C ILE A 44 6.93 -1.66 -10.17
N THR A 45 7.33 -0.97 -11.25
CA THR A 45 8.75 -0.79 -11.54
C THR A 45 9.38 0.29 -10.66
N PRO A 46 10.70 0.24 -10.40
CA PRO A 46 11.34 1.16 -9.46
C PRO A 46 11.27 2.64 -9.84
N ASP A 47 11.09 2.96 -11.11
CA ASP A 47 11.02 4.33 -11.61
C ASP A 47 9.60 4.79 -11.92
N GLN A 48 8.61 3.97 -11.64
CA GLN A 48 7.21 4.25 -11.98
C GLN A 48 6.67 5.34 -11.05
N LYS A 49 6.00 6.33 -11.65
CA LYS A 49 5.45 7.47 -10.91
C LYS A 49 3.95 7.36 -10.67
N GLU A 50 3.25 6.62 -11.50
CA GLU A 50 1.82 6.43 -11.39
C GLU A 50 1.48 4.96 -11.61
N ALA A 51 0.47 4.48 -10.91
CA ALA A 51 -0.03 3.12 -11.07
C ALA A 51 -1.56 3.15 -11.03
N ASP A 52 -2.19 2.50 -11.99
CA ASP A 52 -3.63 2.43 -12.10
C ASP A 52 -4.10 0.98 -12.14
N PHE A 53 -4.78 0.58 -11.07
CA PHE A 53 -5.36 -0.74 -10.92
C PHE A 53 -6.89 -0.67 -10.85
N SER A 54 -7.50 0.41 -11.36
CA SER A 54 -8.92 0.68 -11.17
C SER A 54 -9.83 -0.36 -11.82
N ASN A 55 -9.34 -1.10 -12.80
CA ASN A 55 -10.11 -2.15 -13.46
C ASN A 55 -9.71 -3.56 -13.03
N ASP A 56 -8.90 -3.69 -12.01
CA ASP A 56 -8.32 -4.97 -11.63
C ASP A 56 -9.06 -5.65 -10.47
N TRP A 57 -10.10 -5.03 -9.93
CA TRP A 57 -10.95 -5.61 -8.88
C TRP A 57 -10.14 -6.06 -7.66
N LEU A 58 -9.21 -5.23 -7.21
CA LEU A 58 -8.35 -5.56 -6.09
C LEU A 58 -9.12 -5.65 -4.78
N LYS A 59 -8.68 -6.53 -3.90
CA LYS A 59 -9.27 -6.79 -2.59
C LYS A 59 -8.35 -6.28 -1.48
N ALA A 60 -8.79 -6.43 -0.24
CA ALA A 60 -8.03 -5.97 0.93
C ALA A 60 -6.62 -6.56 0.98
N ALA A 61 -6.46 -7.84 0.65
CA ALA A 61 -5.15 -8.48 0.64
C ALA A 61 -4.22 -7.83 -0.39
N ASP A 62 -4.77 -7.47 -1.56
CA ASP A 62 -3.98 -6.76 -2.58
C ASP A 62 -3.50 -5.40 -2.07
N ALA A 63 -4.36 -4.70 -1.33
CA ALA A 63 -3.97 -3.41 -0.76
C ALA A 63 -2.84 -3.56 0.25
N VAL A 64 -2.81 -4.65 1.02
CA VAL A 64 -1.70 -4.93 1.94
C VAL A 64 -0.39 -5.10 1.17
N LEU A 65 -0.42 -5.82 0.04
CA LEU A 65 0.76 -5.97 -0.81
C LEU A 65 1.20 -4.63 -1.40
N LEU A 66 0.24 -3.85 -1.89
CA LEU A 66 0.52 -2.52 -2.45
C LEU A 66 1.10 -1.57 -1.40
N ALA A 67 0.68 -1.71 -0.15
CA ALA A 67 1.22 -0.91 0.94
C ALA A 67 2.73 -1.11 1.09
N TYR A 68 3.21 -2.33 0.89
CA TYR A 68 4.65 -2.58 0.84
C TYR A 68 5.31 -1.80 -0.29
N ASP A 69 4.72 -1.90 -1.48
CA ASP A 69 5.30 -1.26 -2.67
C ASP A 69 5.40 0.26 -2.53
N ILE A 70 4.38 0.91 -2.00
CA ILE A 70 4.40 2.36 -1.86
C ILE A 70 5.41 2.85 -0.83
N LYS A 71 5.80 1.98 0.10
CA LYS A 71 6.85 2.31 1.09
C LYS A 71 8.24 2.21 0.47
N VAL A 72 8.46 1.24 -0.40
CA VAL A 72 9.79 1.01 -0.99
C VAL A 72 9.97 1.71 -2.33
N ASN A 73 8.88 2.12 -2.99
CA ASN A 73 8.94 2.82 -4.27
C ASN A 73 8.80 4.33 -4.05
N ALA A 74 9.94 5.00 -3.87
CA ALA A 74 9.97 6.43 -3.58
C ALA A 74 9.38 7.31 -4.70
N PRO A 75 9.59 6.99 -6.00
CA PRO A 75 9.04 7.83 -7.07
C PRO A 75 7.53 7.80 -7.24
N LEU A 76 6.83 6.81 -6.68
CA LEU A 76 5.39 6.68 -6.92
C LEU A 76 4.64 7.85 -6.29
N LYS A 77 3.91 8.59 -7.12
CA LYS A 77 3.18 9.79 -6.70
C LYS A 77 1.68 9.61 -6.68
N ARG A 78 1.15 8.73 -7.52
CA ARG A 78 -0.30 8.52 -7.66
C ARG A 78 -0.60 7.05 -7.79
N LEU A 79 -1.65 6.61 -7.12
CA LEU A 79 -2.10 5.23 -7.15
C LEU A 79 -3.63 5.21 -7.22
N GLN A 80 -4.18 4.59 -8.25
CA GLN A 80 -5.63 4.49 -8.40
C GLN A 80 -6.06 3.04 -8.23
N LEU A 81 -6.95 2.81 -7.28
CA LEU A 81 -7.52 1.48 -7.00
C LEU A 81 -9.01 1.43 -7.33
N ASN A 82 -9.69 2.54 -7.21
CA ASN A 82 -11.12 2.65 -7.43
C ASN A 82 -11.39 3.90 -8.27
N GLU A 83 -12.36 4.71 -7.92
CA GLU A 83 -12.74 5.84 -8.76
C GLU A 83 -11.76 7.02 -8.69
N ALA A 84 -11.08 7.18 -7.55
CA ALA A 84 -10.19 8.30 -7.35
C ALA A 84 -8.74 7.84 -7.28
N ALA A 85 -7.85 8.66 -7.85
CA ALA A 85 -6.42 8.45 -7.70
C ALA A 85 -5.99 8.96 -6.33
N LEU A 86 -5.28 8.13 -5.57
CA LEU A 86 -4.73 8.53 -4.28
C LEU A 86 -3.46 9.36 -4.50
N PRO A 87 -3.34 10.54 -3.86
CA PRO A 87 -2.15 11.39 -3.99
C PRO A 87 -1.06 10.90 -3.04
N ILE A 88 -0.33 9.87 -3.46
CA ILE A 88 0.68 9.22 -2.61
C ILE A 88 1.74 10.21 -2.14
N HIS A 89 2.20 11.09 -3.03
CA HIS A 89 3.23 12.06 -2.67
C HIS A 89 2.73 13.00 -1.56
N GLU A 90 1.54 13.55 -1.70
CA GLU A 90 0.96 14.47 -0.71
C GLU A 90 0.70 13.75 0.61
N LEU A 91 0.24 12.50 0.55
CA LEU A 91 0.01 11.72 1.77
C LEU A 91 1.31 11.45 2.54
N LYS A 92 2.44 11.43 1.85
CA LYS A 92 3.76 11.25 2.48
C LYS A 92 4.36 12.56 2.99
N THR A 93 4.02 13.70 2.39
CA THR A 93 4.78 14.94 2.59
C THR A 93 3.97 16.12 3.11
N ALA A 94 2.65 16.12 2.91
CA ALA A 94 1.81 17.24 3.33
C ALA A 94 1.40 17.10 4.79
N THR A 95 1.08 18.24 5.40
CA THR A 95 0.54 18.25 6.77
C THR A 95 -0.98 18.13 6.78
N SER A 96 -1.64 18.44 5.68
CA SER A 96 -3.10 18.38 5.57
C SER A 96 -3.49 17.86 4.18
N VAL A 97 -4.38 16.88 4.15
CA VAL A 97 -4.89 16.31 2.90
C VAL A 97 -6.40 16.15 3.00
N ASP A 98 -7.10 16.62 1.98
CA ASP A 98 -8.55 16.49 1.89
C ASP A 98 -8.91 15.48 0.80
N LEU A 99 -9.45 14.34 1.23
CA LEU A 99 -9.91 13.27 0.34
C LEU A 99 -11.41 13.05 0.51
N SER A 100 -12.15 14.07 0.88
CA SER A 100 -13.59 13.98 1.03
C SER A 100 -14.29 13.79 -0.32
N SER A 101 -15.39 13.05 -0.33
CA SER A 101 -16.25 12.86 -1.50
C SER A 101 -15.50 12.30 -2.72
N LYS A 102 -14.68 11.29 -2.51
CA LYS A 102 -13.85 10.68 -3.54
C LYS A 102 -14.26 9.23 -3.86
N SER A 103 -15.34 8.75 -3.28
CA SER A 103 -15.75 7.35 -3.43
C SER A 103 -14.67 6.35 -3.02
N LEU A 104 -13.91 6.70 -2.00
CA LEU A 104 -12.87 5.82 -1.49
C LEU A 104 -13.49 4.61 -0.83
N GLN A 105 -12.87 3.45 -1.03
CA GLN A 105 -13.33 2.18 -0.52
C GLN A 105 -12.33 1.59 0.48
N ASN A 106 -12.58 0.36 0.93
CA ASN A 106 -11.72 -0.29 1.91
C ASN A 106 -10.26 -0.38 1.45
N THR A 107 -10.03 -0.71 0.19
CA THR A 107 -8.67 -0.82 -0.33
C THR A 107 -7.93 0.51 -0.27
N ASP A 108 -8.61 1.60 -0.61
CA ASP A 108 -8.03 2.94 -0.50
C ASP A 108 -7.66 3.26 0.95
N ALA A 109 -8.55 2.93 1.88
CA ALA A 109 -8.33 3.20 3.30
C ALA A 109 -7.14 2.41 3.86
N ILE A 110 -6.94 1.19 3.40
CA ILE A 110 -5.79 0.36 3.82
C ILE A 110 -4.49 1.03 3.38
N ILE A 111 -4.44 1.54 2.16
CA ILE A 111 -3.28 2.25 1.65
C ILE A 111 -3.03 3.52 2.47
N ILE A 112 -4.06 4.32 2.69
CA ILE A 112 -3.97 5.55 3.47
C ILE A 112 -3.44 5.25 4.88
N ALA A 113 -4.00 4.23 5.52
CA ALA A 113 -3.57 3.82 6.86
C ALA A 113 -2.08 3.44 6.89
N SER A 114 -1.62 2.75 5.87
CA SER A 114 -0.22 2.38 5.74
C SER A 114 0.68 3.61 5.68
N LEU A 115 0.27 4.62 4.92
CA LEU A 115 1.03 5.86 4.81
C LEU A 115 1.01 6.67 6.10
N MET A 116 -0.12 6.67 6.82
CA MET A 116 -0.21 7.32 8.14
C MET A 116 0.74 6.71 9.16
N SER A 117 1.06 5.43 9.00
CA SER A 117 1.92 4.70 9.93
C SER A 117 3.40 4.86 9.63
N MET A 118 3.77 5.55 8.57
CA MET A 118 5.17 5.73 8.21
C MET A 118 5.89 6.63 9.21
N VAL A 119 7.15 6.29 9.49
CA VAL A 119 8.00 7.09 10.35
C VAL A 119 8.22 8.45 9.69
N ASN A 120 8.10 9.52 10.48
CA ASN A 120 8.28 10.90 10.02
C ASN A 120 7.22 11.41 9.05
N ALA A 121 6.07 10.74 8.97
CA ALA A 121 4.95 11.27 8.20
C ALA A 121 4.46 12.56 8.85
N PRO A 122 4.43 13.69 8.12
CA PRO A 122 4.06 14.98 8.73
C PRO A 122 2.55 15.22 8.80
N LEU A 123 1.75 14.30 8.32
CA LEU A 123 0.30 14.50 8.19
C LEU A 123 -0.36 14.66 9.56
N THR A 124 -1.03 15.79 9.75
CA THR A 124 -1.75 16.10 10.99
C THR A 124 -3.26 16.20 10.78
N THR A 125 -3.69 16.45 9.56
CA THR A 125 -5.11 16.60 9.23
C THR A 125 -5.43 15.79 7.99
N LEU A 126 -6.40 14.90 8.11
CA LEU A 126 -6.86 14.09 6.99
C LEU A 126 -8.40 14.09 7.00
N ASN A 127 -8.99 14.57 5.91
CA ASN A 127 -10.44 14.57 5.77
C ASN A 127 -10.88 13.45 4.84
N LEU A 128 -11.61 12.49 5.40
CA LEU A 128 -12.16 11.35 4.63
C LEU A 128 -13.69 11.40 4.58
N TYR A 129 -14.27 12.57 4.82
CA TYR A 129 -15.73 12.76 4.88
C TYR A 129 -16.40 12.32 3.58
N TRP A 130 -17.54 11.69 3.71
CA TRP A 130 -18.41 11.29 2.60
C TRP A 130 -17.69 10.37 1.59
N ASN A 131 -17.23 9.24 2.08
CA ASN A 131 -16.64 8.18 1.27
C ASN A 131 -17.37 6.87 1.56
N GLU A 132 -16.93 5.80 0.90
CA GLU A 132 -17.55 4.49 1.01
C GLU A 132 -16.66 3.51 1.78
N ILE A 133 -15.90 4.03 2.75
CA ILE A 133 -15.02 3.21 3.58
C ILE A 133 -15.90 2.35 4.50
N GLY A 134 -15.69 1.06 4.43
CA GLY A 134 -16.42 0.09 5.24
C GLY A 134 -15.64 -0.35 6.47
N VAL A 135 -16.06 -1.47 7.03
CA VAL A 135 -15.52 -1.98 8.30
C VAL A 135 -14.02 -2.28 8.19
N GLU A 136 -13.60 -2.94 7.12
CA GLU A 136 -12.18 -3.30 6.96
C GLU A 136 -11.29 -2.07 6.86
N GLY A 137 -11.72 -1.08 6.08
CA GLY A 137 -10.98 0.18 5.96
C GLY A 137 -10.93 0.94 7.25
N ALA A 138 -12.05 1.00 7.97
CA ALA A 138 -12.12 1.68 9.25
C ALA A 138 -11.19 1.03 10.29
N LYS A 139 -11.12 -0.30 10.28
CA LYS A 139 -10.19 -1.02 11.18
C LYS A 139 -8.75 -0.69 10.87
N ALA A 140 -8.41 -0.60 9.57
CA ALA A 140 -7.06 -0.23 9.16
C ALA A 140 -6.70 1.18 9.63
N ILE A 141 -7.61 2.13 9.44
CA ILE A 141 -7.40 3.52 9.90
C ILE A 141 -7.24 3.54 11.43
N ALA A 142 -8.10 2.82 12.15
CA ALA A 142 -8.03 2.78 13.61
C ALA A 142 -6.68 2.25 14.10
N ALA A 143 -6.15 1.22 13.45
CA ALA A 143 -4.85 0.67 13.81
C ALA A 143 -3.70 1.64 13.54
N ALA A 144 -3.89 2.58 12.61
CA ALA A 144 -2.87 3.54 12.22
C ALA A 144 -2.93 4.85 13.03
N LEU A 145 -4.00 5.06 13.78
CA LEU A 145 -4.12 6.30 14.59
C LEU A 145 -3.05 6.33 15.67
N PRO A 146 -2.50 7.51 15.96
CA PRO A 146 -1.51 7.65 17.04
C PRO A 146 -2.09 7.27 18.40
N ARG A 147 -1.24 6.76 19.26
CA ARG A 147 -1.63 6.33 20.62
C ARG A 147 -1.09 7.24 21.68
#